data_197fa012b9c1838c5a40f365e2b14572
#
_entry.id   197fa012b9c1838c5a40f365e2b14572
#
_cell.length_a   1.000
_cell.length_b   1.000
_cell.length_c   1.000
_cell.angle_alpha   90.00
_cell.angle_beta   90.00
_cell.angle_gamma   90.00
#
_symmetry.space_group_name_H-M   'P 1'
#
loop_
_entity.id
_entity.type
_entity.pdbx_description
1 polymer ?
#
loop_
_entity_poly.entity_id
_entity_poly.type
_entity_poly.pdbx_seq_one_letter_code
_entity_poly.pdbx_strand_id
1 'polypeptide(L)'
;MIGLMVLRSGLPGVALAACVMFASPVFAETISFKAELKASEAVPPNDSKGTGTVTATYDTASKKLTWKGNYSGLTGPATMAHFHGPAEPGKNAGVAVPITPSTSPFENSANLTDAQATDLMAGRWYVNVHTAAHPGGEIRGQLVKGM
;
A
#
# COMPACT_ATOMS: atom_id res chain seq x y z
N MET A 1 83.72 1.70 -30.86
CA MET A 1 82.38 2.08 -31.38
C MET A 1 81.40 1.68 -30.38
N ILE A 2 80.81 2.70 -29.70
CA ILE A 2 79.88 2.51 -28.60
C ILE A 2 78.47 2.65 -29.16
N GLY A 3 77.70 1.53 -29.16
CA GLY A 3 76.29 1.53 -29.59
C GLY A 3 75.38 1.97 -28.48
N LEU A 4 74.65 3.05 -28.70
CA LEU A 4 73.68 3.63 -27.77
C LEU A 4 72.34 2.89 -27.90
N MET A 5 71.98 2.18 -26.85
CA MET A 5 70.74 1.44 -26.75
C MET A 5 69.62 2.38 -26.19
N VAL A 6 68.69 2.76 -27.04
CA VAL A 6 67.53 3.61 -26.62
C VAL A 6 66.43 2.71 -26.05
N LEU A 7 66.21 2.80 -24.76
CA LEU A 7 65.08 2.18 -24.09
C LEU A 7 63.80 3.00 -24.37
N ARG A 8 62.86 2.43 -25.08
CA ARG A 8 61.48 2.99 -25.22
C ARG A 8 60.62 2.47 -24.09
N SER A 9 60.34 3.34 -23.14
CA SER A 9 59.37 3.13 -22.09
C SER A 9 57.95 3.33 -22.65
N GLY A 10 57.20 2.21 -22.86
CA GLY A 10 55.78 2.21 -23.17
C GLY A 10 54.97 2.43 -21.88
N LEU A 11 54.19 3.49 -21.80
CA LEU A 11 53.17 3.72 -20.75
C LEU A 11 51.97 2.81 -21.02
N PRO A 12 51.46 2.07 -20.02
CA PRO A 12 50.21 1.34 -20.18
C PRO A 12 49.03 2.31 -20.15
N GLY A 13 48.30 2.41 -21.23
CA GLY A 13 47.05 3.16 -21.30
C GLY A 13 45.98 2.49 -20.40
N VAL A 14 45.54 3.16 -19.39
CA VAL A 14 44.38 2.77 -18.58
C VAL A 14 43.14 3.04 -19.41
N ALA A 15 42.51 2.01 -19.94
CA ALA A 15 41.20 2.10 -20.58
C ALA A 15 40.12 2.27 -19.47
N LEU A 16 39.60 3.45 -19.31
CA LEU A 16 38.46 3.74 -18.43
C LEU A 16 37.18 3.21 -19.13
N ALA A 17 36.72 2.03 -18.71
CA ALA A 17 35.43 1.49 -19.17
C ALA A 17 34.30 2.30 -18.48
N ALA A 18 33.64 3.18 -19.21
CA ALA A 18 32.46 3.87 -18.76
C ALA A 18 31.28 2.87 -18.74
N CYS A 19 30.86 2.41 -17.57
CA CYS A 19 29.61 1.67 -17.39
C CYS A 19 28.44 2.63 -17.63
N VAL A 20 27.83 2.58 -18.80
CA VAL A 20 26.58 3.27 -19.09
C VAL A 20 25.46 2.48 -18.40
N MET A 21 25.00 2.96 -17.27
CA MET A 21 23.81 2.43 -16.58
C MET A 21 22.58 2.85 -17.40
N PHE A 22 21.97 1.92 -18.13
CA PHE A 22 20.67 2.12 -18.74
C PHE A 22 19.63 2.03 -17.63
N ALA A 23 19.09 3.17 -17.19
CA ALA A 23 17.88 3.18 -16.37
C ALA A 23 16.71 2.73 -17.24
N SER A 24 16.15 1.56 -16.93
CA SER A 24 14.93 1.10 -17.58
C SER A 24 13.80 2.08 -17.22
N PRO A 25 12.95 2.49 -18.19
CA PRO A 25 11.81 3.33 -17.87
C PRO A 25 10.88 2.58 -16.91
N VAL A 26 10.66 3.14 -15.73
CA VAL A 26 9.63 2.67 -14.82
C VAL A 26 8.31 3.20 -15.36
N PHE A 27 7.50 2.34 -15.95
CA PHE A 27 6.14 2.70 -16.37
C PHE A 27 5.27 2.87 -15.13
N ALA A 28 4.49 3.95 -15.09
CA ALA A 28 3.45 4.15 -14.10
C ALA A 28 2.41 3.02 -14.25
N GLU A 29 2.14 2.30 -13.17
CA GLU A 29 1.13 1.26 -13.12
C GLU A 29 0.06 1.65 -12.11
N THR A 30 -1.21 1.49 -12.49
CA THR A 30 -2.36 1.65 -11.59
C THR A 30 -2.85 0.29 -11.17
N ILE A 31 -2.81 0.02 -9.88
CA ILE A 31 -3.19 -1.27 -9.31
C ILE A 31 -4.48 -1.09 -8.53
N SER A 32 -5.48 -1.92 -8.84
CA SER A 32 -6.79 -1.89 -8.20
C SER A 32 -6.86 -2.85 -7.02
N PHE A 33 -7.63 -2.45 -6.00
CA PHE A 33 -7.87 -3.22 -4.78
C PHE A 33 -9.36 -3.16 -4.42
N LYS A 34 -9.83 -4.19 -3.70
CA LYS A 34 -11.18 -4.27 -3.17
C LYS A 34 -11.18 -4.89 -1.79
N ALA A 35 -12.07 -4.41 -0.91
CA ALA A 35 -12.39 -5.02 0.37
C ALA A 35 -13.90 -5.15 0.52
N GLU A 36 -14.37 -6.33 0.95
CA GLU A 36 -15.74 -6.58 1.38
C GLU A 36 -15.75 -6.56 2.92
N LEU A 37 -16.49 -5.64 3.51
CA LEU A 37 -16.51 -5.44 4.95
C LEU A 37 -17.66 -6.20 5.60
N LYS A 38 -17.35 -7.00 6.61
CA LYS A 38 -18.33 -7.82 7.35
C LYS A 38 -17.97 -7.88 8.83
N ALA A 39 -18.98 -8.07 9.68
CA ALA A 39 -18.79 -8.25 11.11
C ALA A 39 -18.05 -9.56 11.46
N SER A 40 -18.22 -10.60 10.65
CA SER A 40 -17.52 -11.87 10.79
C SER A 40 -16.00 -11.79 10.58
N GLU A 41 -15.53 -10.77 9.85
CA GLU A 41 -14.12 -10.53 9.59
C GLU A 41 -13.46 -9.61 10.65
N ALA A 42 -14.26 -8.98 11.52
CA ALA A 42 -13.75 -8.19 12.65
C ALA A 42 -12.99 -9.08 13.63
N VAL A 43 -12.03 -8.49 14.37
CA VAL A 43 -11.26 -9.22 15.38
C VAL A 43 -11.35 -8.50 16.73
N PRO A 44 -12.11 -9.05 17.69
CA PRO A 44 -12.93 -10.28 17.59
C PRO A 44 -14.14 -10.08 16.65
N PRO A 45 -14.70 -11.17 16.07
CA PRO A 45 -15.94 -11.09 15.30
C PRO A 45 -17.13 -10.72 16.17
N ASN A 46 -18.18 -10.18 15.54
CA ASN A 46 -19.41 -9.79 16.23
C ASN A 46 -20.66 -10.10 15.39
N ASP A 47 -21.85 -9.87 15.95
CA ASP A 47 -23.14 -10.25 15.35
C ASP A 47 -23.81 -9.11 14.57
N SER A 48 -23.11 -7.99 14.33
CA SER A 48 -23.64 -6.88 13.54
C SER A 48 -24.05 -7.35 12.15
N LYS A 49 -25.11 -6.75 11.63
CA LYS A 49 -25.59 -6.95 10.25
C LYS A 49 -24.96 -5.93 9.29
N GLY A 50 -24.06 -5.11 9.79
CA GLY A 50 -23.33 -4.15 8.99
C GLY A 50 -22.53 -4.80 7.88
N THR A 51 -22.55 -4.18 6.72
CA THR A 51 -21.75 -4.58 5.55
C THR A 51 -21.19 -3.34 4.87
N GLY A 52 -20.15 -3.50 4.10
CA GLY A 52 -19.58 -2.41 3.33
C GLY A 52 -18.68 -2.90 2.20
N THR A 53 -18.32 -1.98 1.33
CA THR A 53 -17.37 -2.23 0.24
C THR A 53 -16.43 -1.04 0.12
N VAL A 54 -15.16 -1.32 -0.05
CA VAL A 54 -14.15 -0.31 -0.38
C VAL A 54 -13.44 -0.73 -1.65
N THR A 55 -13.31 0.19 -2.59
CA THR A 55 -12.44 0.05 -3.75
C THR A 55 -11.33 1.08 -3.67
N ALA A 56 -10.14 0.70 -4.07
CA ALA A 56 -9.00 1.60 -4.06
C ALA A 56 -8.12 1.38 -5.30
N THR A 57 -7.41 2.42 -5.71
CA THR A 57 -6.41 2.35 -6.76
C THR A 57 -5.11 2.95 -6.25
N TYR A 58 -4.01 2.27 -6.52
CA TYR A 58 -2.66 2.73 -6.18
C TYR A 58 -1.88 3.01 -7.45
N ASP A 59 -1.40 4.24 -7.59
CA ASP A 59 -0.51 4.67 -8.68
C ASP A 59 0.94 4.54 -8.21
N THR A 60 1.72 3.70 -8.91
CA THR A 60 3.09 3.37 -8.49
C THR A 60 4.08 4.52 -8.73
N ALA A 61 3.80 5.42 -9.67
CA ALA A 61 4.68 6.56 -9.97
C ALA A 61 4.50 7.68 -8.95
N SER A 62 3.26 8.06 -8.65
CA SER A 62 2.95 9.11 -7.68
C SER A 62 2.89 8.62 -6.23
N LYS A 63 2.90 7.29 -6.03
CA LYS A 63 2.70 6.61 -4.72
C LYS A 63 1.37 6.99 -4.06
N LYS A 64 0.38 7.34 -4.85
CA LYS A 64 -0.92 7.80 -4.39
C LYS A 64 -1.92 6.66 -4.34
N LEU A 65 -2.51 6.44 -3.17
CA LEU A 65 -3.68 5.60 -2.98
C LEU A 65 -4.92 6.49 -3.01
N THR A 66 -5.89 6.15 -3.86
CA THR A 66 -7.20 6.81 -3.94
C THR A 66 -8.25 5.75 -3.64
N TRP A 67 -9.24 6.09 -2.82
CA TRP A 67 -10.27 5.14 -2.43
C TRP A 67 -11.66 5.76 -2.44
N LYS A 68 -12.65 4.90 -2.56
CA LYS A 68 -14.06 5.17 -2.30
C LYS A 68 -14.70 3.96 -1.64
N GLY A 69 -15.68 4.21 -0.81
CA GLY A 69 -16.38 3.14 -0.12
C GLY A 69 -17.75 3.55 0.38
N ASN A 70 -18.48 2.55 0.79
CA ASN A 70 -19.78 2.71 1.45
C ASN A 70 -19.99 1.58 2.45
N TYR A 71 -20.86 1.82 3.38
CA TYR A 71 -21.34 0.82 4.33
C TYR A 71 -22.80 1.11 4.68
N SER A 72 -23.48 0.12 5.23
CA SER A 72 -24.83 0.21 5.76
C SER A 72 -25.06 -0.79 6.88
N GLY A 73 -26.15 -0.63 7.62
CA GLY A 73 -26.60 -1.59 8.64
C GLY A 73 -25.74 -1.65 9.89
N LEU A 74 -24.93 -0.61 10.17
CA LEU A 74 -24.17 -0.52 11.44
C LEU A 74 -25.11 -0.34 12.63
N THR A 75 -24.64 -0.70 13.82
CA THR A 75 -25.38 -0.55 15.09
C THR A 75 -25.52 0.90 15.55
N GLY A 76 -24.79 1.81 14.93
CA GLY A 76 -24.83 3.24 15.20
C GLY A 76 -23.95 4.01 14.21
N PRO A 77 -23.81 5.33 14.35
CA PRO A 77 -22.93 6.12 13.51
C PRO A 77 -21.48 5.61 13.57
N ALA A 78 -20.79 5.61 12.43
CA ALA A 78 -19.35 5.35 12.44
C ALA A 78 -18.63 6.46 13.22
N THR A 79 -17.80 6.05 14.15
CA THR A 79 -16.95 6.96 14.93
C THR A 79 -15.62 7.21 14.24
N MET A 80 -15.07 6.18 13.58
CA MET A 80 -13.82 6.21 12.82
C MET A 80 -13.83 5.14 11.74
N ALA A 81 -13.00 5.32 10.72
CA ALA A 81 -12.66 4.30 9.76
C ALA A 81 -11.17 4.42 9.37
N HIS A 82 -10.51 3.29 9.15
CA HIS A 82 -9.08 3.27 8.84
C HIS A 82 -8.72 2.14 7.89
N PHE A 83 -7.65 2.37 7.14
CA PHE A 83 -6.79 1.30 6.65
C PHE A 83 -5.80 0.94 7.76
N HIS A 84 -5.62 -0.35 8.00
CA HIS A 84 -4.68 -0.93 8.96
C HIS A 84 -3.70 -1.86 8.24
N GLY A 85 -2.52 -2.02 8.79
CA GLY A 85 -1.53 -2.97 8.29
C GLY A 85 -0.14 -2.72 8.89
N PRO A 86 0.78 -3.69 8.73
CA PRO A 86 0.59 -4.98 8.07
C PRO A 86 -0.06 -6.04 8.98
N ALA A 87 -1.04 -6.75 8.47
CA ALA A 87 -1.61 -7.93 9.13
C ALA A 87 -2.25 -8.89 8.13
N GLU A 88 -2.12 -10.18 8.40
CA GLU A 88 -2.86 -11.24 7.73
C GLU A 88 -4.34 -11.24 8.19
N PRO A 89 -5.26 -11.87 7.43
CA PRO A 89 -6.63 -12.06 7.86
C PRO A 89 -6.70 -12.66 9.27
N GLY A 90 -7.61 -12.14 10.10
CA GLY A 90 -7.77 -12.59 11.50
C GLY A 90 -6.72 -12.05 12.48
N LYS A 91 -5.83 -11.17 12.05
CA LYS A 91 -4.84 -10.49 12.89
C LYS A 91 -5.07 -8.98 12.89
N ASN A 92 -4.79 -8.32 14.01
CA ASN A 92 -4.86 -6.87 14.13
C ASN A 92 -3.50 -6.21 13.88
N ALA A 93 -3.54 -5.00 13.34
CA ALA A 93 -2.39 -4.11 13.18
C ALA A 93 -2.77 -2.67 13.51
N GLY A 94 -1.77 -1.81 13.61
CA GLY A 94 -1.96 -0.37 13.79
C GLY A 94 -2.58 0.32 12.56
N VAL A 95 -2.98 1.56 12.75
CA VAL A 95 -3.49 2.41 11.67
C VAL A 95 -2.37 2.71 10.68
N ALA A 96 -2.61 2.42 9.40
CA ALA A 96 -1.73 2.80 8.30
C ALA A 96 -2.14 4.14 7.69
N VAL A 97 -3.44 4.30 7.38
CA VAL A 97 -4.01 5.54 6.82
C VAL A 97 -5.42 5.76 7.38
N PRO A 98 -5.73 6.94 7.93
CA PRO A 98 -7.10 7.26 8.34
C PRO A 98 -8.01 7.47 7.13
N ILE A 99 -9.26 7.03 7.22
CA ILE A 99 -10.31 7.32 6.25
C ILE A 99 -11.15 8.47 6.78
N THR A 100 -10.99 9.64 6.19
CA THR A 100 -11.67 10.87 6.59
C THR A 100 -12.30 11.53 5.35
N PRO A 101 -13.60 11.84 5.34
CA PRO A 101 -14.59 11.52 6.37
C PRO A 101 -14.84 10.02 6.50
N SER A 102 -15.33 9.58 7.67
CA SER A 102 -15.69 8.17 7.92
C SER A 102 -17.18 7.87 7.64
N THR A 103 -17.98 8.87 7.30
CA THR A 103 -19.40 8.74 6.97
C THR A 103 -19.62 8.18 5.58
N SER A 104 -20.52 7.20 5.46
CA SER A 104 -20.88 6.58 4.17
C SER A 104 -21.81 7.46 3.32
N PRO A 105 -21.60 7.60 2.00
CA PRO A 105 -20.42 7.15 1.27
C PRO A 105 -19.20 8.04 1.55
N PHE A 106 -18.01 7.50 1.36
CA PHE A 106 -16.77 8.23 1.58
C PHE A 106 -15.80 8.04 0.42
N GLU A 107 -14.95 9.04 0.20
CA GLU A 107 -13.84 8.99 -0.76
C GLU A 107 -12.73 9.93 -0.32
N ASN A 108 -11.49 9.57 -0.59
CA ASN A 108 -10.32 10.43 -0.38
C ASN A 108 -9.08 9.78 -1.01
N SER A 109 -7.92 10.36 -0.76
CA SER A 109 -6.63 9.83 -1.19
C SER A 109 -5.52 10.16 -0.19
N ALA A 110 -4.44 9.41 -0.23
CA ALA A 110 -3.22 9.67 0.53
C ALA A 110 -1.99 9.20 -0.24
N ASN A 111 -0.85 9.84 -0.01
CA ASN A 111 0.43 9.33 -0.48
C ASN A 111 0.96 8.31 0.51
N LEU A 112 1.43 7.17 -0.01
CA LEU A 112 2.00 6.10 0.78
C LEU A 112 3.51 6.22 0.86
N THR A 113 4.08 5.79 1.99
CA THR A 113 5.50 5.48 2.08
C THR A 113 5.81 4.20 1.31
N ASP A 114 7.09 3.95 0.99
CA ASP A 114 7.51 2.72 0.32
C ASP A 114 7.17 1.47 1.14
N ALA A 115 7.31 1.54 2.46
CA ALA A 115 6.94 0.45 3.37
C ALA A 115 5.42 0.17 3.33
N GLN A 116 4.59 1.22 3.38
CA GLN A 116 3.14 1.10 3.26
C GLN A 116 2.71 0.51 1.93
N ALA A 117 3.32 0.95 0.83
CA ALA A 117 3.05 0.40 -0.50
C ALA A 117 3.44 -1.08 -0.59
N THR A 118 4.58 -1.48 -0.02
CA THR A 118 5.02 -2.87 0.04
C THR A 118 4.00 -3.75 0.78
N ASP A 119 3.51 -3.31 1.92
CA ASP A 119 2.52 -4.03 2.71
C ASP A 119 1.16 -4.12 2.00
N LEU A 120 0.71 -3.04 1.38
CA LEU A 120 -0.49 -3.00 0.55
C LEU A 120 -0.40 -4.00 -0.61
N MET A 121 0.70 -3.97 -1.36
CA MET A 121 0.95 -4.84 -2.50
C MET A 121 1.03 -6.33 -2.12
N ALA A 122 1.47 -6.62 -0.89
CA ALA A 122 1.51 -7.97 -0.32
C ALA A 122 0.14 -8.46 0.21
N GLY A 123 -0.93 -7.66 0.10
CA GLY A 123 -2.26 -8.02 0.60
C GLY A 123 -2.39 -7.98 2.12
N ARG A 124 -1.49 -7.28 2.81
CA ARG A 124 -1.45 -7.22 4.28
C ARG A 124 -2.14 -5.99 4.87
N TRP A 125 -3.01 -5.35 4.10
CA TRP A 125 -3.85 -4.28 4.60
C TRP A 125 -5.30 -4.73 4.74
N TYR A 126 -6.02 -4.11 5.69
CA TYR A 126 -7.47 -4.27 5.83
C TYR A 126 -8.13 -2.92 6.12
N VAL A 127 -9.41 -2.85 5.82
CA VAL A 127 -10.28 -1.72 6.20
C VAL A 127 -11.09 -2.10 7.42
N ASN A 128 -11.25 -1.17 8.35
CA ASN A 128 -12.06 -1.33 9.54
C ASN A 128 -12.92 -0.09 9.76
N VAL A 129 -14.20 -0.28 10.08
CA VAL A 129 -15.14 0.79 10.46
C VAL A 129 -15.56 0.56 11.90
N HIS A 130 -15.42 1.60 12.72
CA HIS A 130 -15.66 1.56 14.16
C HIS A 130 -16.97 2.27 14.50
N THR A 131 -17.64 1.78 15.54
CA THR A 131 -18.81 2.42 16.14
C THR A 131 -18.65 2.48 17.66
N ALA A 132 -19.54 3.21 18.34
CA ALA A 132 -19.54 3.27 19.80
C ALA A 132 -19.75 1.88 20.45
N ALA A 133 -20.58 1.04 19.83
CA ALA A 133 -20.83 -0.32 20.30
C ALA A 133 -19.64 -1.27 20.06
N HIS A 134 -18.85 -0.98 19.01
CA HIS A 134 -17.70 -1.78 18.62
C HIS A 134 -16.47 -0.88 18.40
N PRO A 135 -15.87 -0.36 19.48
CA PRO A 135 -14.75 0.58 19.36
C PRO A 135 -13.50 -0.03 18.77
N GLY A 136 -13.34 -1.36 18.82
CA GLY A 136 -12.28 -2.10 18.16
C GLY A 136 -12.53 -2.41 16.67
N GLY A 137 -13.71 -2.09 16.16
CA GLY A 137 -14.16 -2.31 14.80
C GLY A 137 -15.43 -3.15 14.72
N GLU A 138 -16.44 -2.65 14.02
CA GLU A 138 -17.70 -3.34 13.81
C GLU A 138 -17.69 -4.20 12.55
N ILE A 139 -17.21 -3.64 11.44
CA ILE A 139 -17.03 -4.37 10.18
C ILE A 139 -15.60 -4.21 9.68
N ARG A 140 -15.09 -5.26 9.06
CA ARG A 140 -13.73 -5.35 8.55
C ARG A 140 -13.67 -6.13 7.25
N GLY A 141 -12.68 -5.84 6.42
CA GLY A 141 -12.37 -6.64 5.24
C GLY A 141 -10.92 -6.46 4.80
N GLN A 142 -10.30 -7.56 4.40
CA GLN A 142 -8.95 -7.53 3.84
C GLN A 142 -8.98 -6.85 2.48
N LEU A 143 -8.01 -5.96 2.23
CA LEU A 143 -7.86 -5.26 0.96
C LEU A 143 -7.03 -6.13 0.02
N VAL A 144 -7.68 -6.69 -0.99
CA VAL A 144 -7.07 -7.62 -1.95
C VAL A 144 -6.98 -6.98 -3.32
N LYS A 145 -5.98 -7.37 -4.12
CA LYS A 145 -5.88 -6.92 -5.51
C LYS A 145 -7.15 -7.30 -6.28
N GLY A 146 -7.73 -6.34 -6.96
CA GLY A 146 -8.78 -6.57 -7.93
C GLY A 146 -8.23 -7.28 -9.17
N MET A 147 -9.07 -8.10 -9.79
CA MET A 147 -8.79 -8.65 -11.13
C MET A 147 -9.11 -7.60 -12.19
#